data_17b114fc5e2c62ff2440f7d6c8750423
#
_entry.id   17b114fc5e2c62ff2440f7d6c8750423
#
_cell.length_a   1.000
_cell.length_b   1.000
_cell.length_c   1.000
_cell.angle_alpha   90.00
_cell.angle_beta   90.00
_cell.angle_gamma   90.00
#
_symmetry.space_group_name_H-M   'P 1'
#
loop_
_entity.id
_entity.type
_entity.pdbx_description
1 polymer ?
#
loop_
_entity_poly.entity_id
_entity_poly.type
_entity_poly.pdbx_seq_one_letter_code
_entity_poly.pdbx_strand_id
1 'polypeptide(L)'
;TLISVISLIIAISALGYNTWRNEVSEHNRNIRASGFELLKASAKLQLLVDRQFYEDSSQLSPIEGWTRINFIVALSQVMPEPVKINSVQLKATWSENWQSLNISEDANKTISTANKQLETSIIAALAALN
;
A
#
# COMPACT_ATOMS: atom_id res chain seq x y z
N THR A 1 -16.76 -42.56 -26.56
CA THR A 1 -17.41 -41.88 -27.57
C THR A 1 -18.17 -40.74 -26.93
N LEU A 2 -19.49 -40.75 -26.85
CA LEU A 2 -20.20 -39.62 -26.22
C LEU A 2 -19.82 -39.48 -24.74
N ILE A 3 -19.74 -40.57 -24.00
CA ILE A 3 -19.33 -40.58 -22.59
C ILE A 3 -17.90 -40.07 -22.43
N SER A 4 -17.01 -40.46 -23.35
CA SER A 4 -15.61 -39.99 -23.32
C SER A 4 -15.49 -38.48 -23.56
N VAL A 5 -16.30 -37.97 -24.47
CA VAL A 5 -16.31 -36.51 -24.78
C VAL A 5 -16.84 -35.71 -23.58
N ILE A 6 -17.94 -36.18 -22.98
CA ILE A 6 -18.51 -35.55 -21.78
C ILE A 6 -17.48 -35.57 -20.63
N SER A 7 -16.81 -36.69 -20.42
CA SER A 7 -15.79 -36.82 -19.38
C SER A 7 -14.61 -35.84 -19.60
N LEU A 8 -14.20 -35.69 -20.86
CA LEU A 8 -13.14 -34.78 -21.22
C LEU A 8 -13.54 -33.31 -20.95
N ILE A 9 -14.77 -32.92 -21.31
CA ILE A 9 -15.29 -31.57 -21.06
C ILE A 9 -15.33 -31.29 -19.57
N ILE A 10 -15.80 -32.24 -18.75
CA ILE A 10 -15.83 -32.08 -17.29
C ILE A 10 -14.42 -31.94 -16.73
N ALA A 11 -13.46 -32.74 -17.20
CA ALA A 11 -12.08 -32.68 -16.75
C ALA A 11 -11.43 -31.34 -17.07
N ILE A 12 -11.63 -30.80 -18.28
CA ILE A 12 -11.09 -29.51 -18.70
C ILE A 12 -11.74 -28.39 -17.89
N SER A 13 -13.05 -28.45 -17.68
CA SER A 13 -13.78 -27.45 -16.90
C SER A 13 -13.31 -27.42 -15.44
N ALA A 14 -13.11 -28.59 -14.86
CA ALA A 14 -12.61 -28.70 -13.47
C ALA A 14 -11.19 -28.16 -13.35
N LEU A 15 -10.31 -28.46 -14.30
CA LEU A 15 -8.94 -27.96 -14.30
C LEU A 15 -8.92 -26.44 -14.46
N GLY A 16 -9.72 -25.91 -15.38
CA GLY A 16 -9.84 -24.46 -15.59
C GLY A 16 -10.36 -23.73 -14.34
N TYR A 17 -11.37 -24.30 -13.68
CA TYR A 17 -11.90 -23.74 -12.44
C TYR A 17 -10.85 -23.74 -11.32
N ASN A 18 -10.13 -24.84 -11.15
CA ASN A 18 -9.08 -24.95 -10.13
C ASN A 18 -7.96 -23.94 -10.38
N THR A 19 -7.54 -23.79 -11.63
CA THR A 19 -6.50 -22.82 -12.01
C THR A 19 -6.95 -21.40 -11.70
N TRP A 20 -8.17 -21.03 -12.10
CA TRP A 20 -8.75 -19.71 -11.84
C TRP A 20 -8.83 -19.44 -10.33
N ARG A 21 -9.31 -20.40 -9.55
CA ARG A 21 -9.44 -20.29 -8.10
C ARG A 21 -8.07 -20.09 -7.43
N ASN A 22 -7.05 -20.82 -7.88
CA ASN A 22 -5.70 -20.68 -7.35
C ASN A 22 -5.11 -19.32 -7.65
N GLU A 23 -5.31 -18.78 -8.85
CA GLU A 23 -4.84 -17.45 -9.23
C GLU A 23 -5.50 -16.36 -8.40
N VAL A 24 -6.80 -16.44 -8.18
CA VAL A 24 -7.54 -15.46 -7.35
C VAL A 24 -7.06 -15.53 -5.90
N SER A 25 -6.88 -16.73 -5.34
CA SER A 25 -6.38 -16.91 -3.98
C SER A 25 -4.97 -16.34 -3.80
N GLU A 26 -4.10 -16.58 -4.76
CA GLU A 26 -2.73 -16.09 -4.73
C GLU A 26 -2.68 -14.57 -4.85
N HIS A 27 -3.49 -13.99 -5.74
CA HIS A 27 -3.63 -12.55 -5.89
C HIS A 27 -4.09 -11.91 -4.58
N ASN A 28 -5.12 -12.45 -3.92
CA ASN A 28 -5.61 -11.95 -2.65
C ASN A 28 -4.55 -12.05 -1.54
N ARG A 29 -3.79 -13.13 -1.54
CA ARG A 29 -2.69 -13.31 -0.59
C ARG A 29 -1.62 -12.25 -0.77
N ASN A 30 -1.26 -11.94 -2.02
CA ASN A 30 -0.27 -10.93 -2.34
C ASN A 30 -0.74 -9.53 -1.92
N ILE A 31 -2.00 -9.20 -2.17
CA ILE A 31 -2.58 -7.92 -1.72
C ILE A 31 -2.58 -7.84 -0.20
N ARG A 32 -2.95 -8.91 0.47
CA ARG A 32 -2.98 -8.95 1.94
C ARG A 32 -1.58 -8.74 2.54
N ALA A 33 -0.59 -9.46 2.01
CA ALA A 33 0.80 -9.32 2.46
C ALA A 33 1.34 -7.91 2.22
N SER A 34 1.11 -7.36 1.03
CA SER A 34 1.54 -6.01 0.67
C SER A 34 0.83 -4.96 1.50
N GLY A 35 -0.47 -5.14 1.73
CA GLY A 35 -1.28 -4.22 2.55
C GLY A 35 -0.78 -4.14 3.98
N PHE A 36 -0.44 -5.26 4.60
CA PHE A 36 0.10 -5.26 5.96
C PHE A 36 1.46 -4.59 6.04
N GLU A 37 2.33 -4.83 5.06
CA GLU A 37 3.62 -4.14 4.99
C GLU A 37 3.46 -2.63 4.78
N LEU A 38 2.48 -2.23 3.95
CA LEU A 38 2.16 -0.81 3.75
C LEU A 38 1.64 -0.15 5.02
N LEU A 39 0.80 -0.84 5.81
CA LEU A 39 0.33 -0.30 7.09
C LEU A 39 1.49 -0.07 8.05
N LYS A 40 2.44 -0.99 8.12
CA LYS A 40 3.65 -0.81 8.92
C LYS A 40 4.49 0.36 8.44
N ALA A 41 4.67 0.48 7.12
CA ALA A 41 5.45 1.56 6.52
C ALA A 41 4.79 2.92 6.76
N SER A 42 3.46 3.00 6.64
CA SER A 42 2.67 4.19 6.94
C SER A 42 2.83 4.62 8.41
N ALA A 43 2.77 3.67 9.33
CA ALA A 43 2.96 3.95 10.75
C ALA A 43 4.38 4.46 11.06
N LYS A 44 5.39 3.85 10.45
CA LYS A 44 6.78 4.29 10.60
C LYS A 44 7.02 5.67 10.01
N LEU A 45 6.37 5.98 8.88
CA LEU A 45 6.42 7.31 8.29
C LEU A 45 5.79 8.34 9.23
N GLN A 46 4.64 8.03 9.80
CA GLN A 46 3.96 8.95 10.73
C GLN A 46 4.84 9.22 11.95
N LEU A 47 5.50 8.21 12.48
CA LEU A 47 6.43 8.37 13.59
C LEU A 47 7.58 9.32 13.22
N LEU A 48 8.15 9.16 12.04
CA LEU A 48 9.22 10.02 11.54
C LEU A 48 8.73 11.47 11.38
N VAL A 49 7.55 11.66 10.81
CA VAL A 49 6.94 12.98 10.61
C VAL A 49 6.72 13.69 11.95
N ASP A 50 6.18 12.98 12.93
CA ASP A 50 5.90 13.53 14.26
C ASP A 50 7.19 13.84 15.02
N ARG A 51 8.20 12.99 14.92
CA ARG A 51 9.50 13.24 15.54
C ARG A 51 10.20 14.45 14.96
N GLN A 52 10.10 14.66 13.66
CA GLN A 52 10.68 15.82 13.00
C GLN A 52 10.10 17.13 13.53
N PHE A 53 8.82 17.14 13.88
CA PHE A 53 8.14 18.34 14.35
C PHE A 53 8.19 18.50 15.87
N TYR A 54 7.89 17.42 16.62
CA TYR A 54 7.72 17.49 18.08
C TYR A 54 8.99 17.25 18.88
N GLU A 55 9.98 16.59 18.29
CA GLU A 55 11.27 16.37 18.93
C GLU A 55 12.33 17.26 18.28
N ASP A 56 13.26 17.78 19.08
CA ASP A 56 14.41 18.53 18.57
C ASP A 56 15.40 17.54 17.95
N SER A 57 15.05 17.06 16.78
CA SER A 57 15.85 16.08 16.06
C SER A 57 16.41 16.68 14.78
N SER A 58 17.36 17.60 14.94
CA SER A 58 18.21 18.04 13.85
C SER A 58 19.01 16.88 13.21
N GLN A 59 18.82 15.67 13.71
CA GLN A 59 19.60 14.48 13.34
C GLN A 59 18.84 13.49 12.46
N LEU A 60 17.55 13.71 12.16
CA LEU A 60 16.83 12.82 11.27
C LEU A 60 17.24 13.08 9.83
N SER A 61 17.79 12.06 9.21
CA SER A 61 18.28 12.12 7.83
C SER A 61 17.13 12.30 6.85
N PRO A 62 17.20 13.29 5.94
CA PRO A 62 16.23 13.38 4.84
C PRO A 62 16.15 12.10 4.00
N ILE A 63 17.26 11.36 3.93
CA ILE A 63 17.34 10.10 3.20
C ILE A 63 16.34 9.09 3.75
N GLU A 64 16.19 9.01 5.08
CA GLU A 64 15.27 8.05 5.70
C GLU A 64 13.82 8.33 5.28
N GLY A 65 13.40 9.59 5.31
CA GLY A 65 12.05 9.98 4.89
C GLY A 65 11.79 9.62 3.43
N TRP A 66 12.69 10.00 2.54
CA TRP A 66 12.57 9.67 1.12
C TRP A 66 12.57 8.18 0.86
N THR A 67 13.38 7.41 1.59
CA THR A 67 13.42 5.95 1.46
C THR A 67 12.08 5.33 1.83
N ARG A 68 11.47 5.79 2.92
CA ARG A 68 10.15 5.30 3.35
C ARG A 68 9.06 5.65 2.36
N ILE A 69 9.06 6.88 1.87
CA ILE A 69 8.09 7.34 0.86
C ILE A 69 8.22 6.52 -0.43
N ASN A 70 9.43 6.32 -0.92
CA ASN A 70 9.66 5.57 -2.14
C ASN A 70 9.29 4.09 -1.98
N PHE A 71 9.54 3.51 -0.83
CA PHE A 71 9.08 2.15 -0.51
C PHE A 71 7.56 2.04 -0.56
N ILE A 72 6.86 3.00 0.04
CA ILE A 72 5.41 3.05 0.05
C ILE A 72 4.86 3.13 -1.38
N VAL A 73 5.41 4.01 -2.21
CA VAL A 73 4.96 4.15 -3.60
C VAL A 73 5.22 2.86 -4.40
N ALA A 74 6.39 2.28 -4.25
CA ALA A 74 6.77 1.06 -4.97
C ALA A 74 5.84 -0.11 -4.59
N LEU A 75 5.62 -0.32 -3.30
CA LEU A 75 4.78 -1.43 -2.84
C LEU A 75 3.31 -1.20 -3.17
N SER A 76 2.86 0.07 -3.20
CA SER A 76 1.49 0.42 -3.57
C SER A 76 1.14 0.07 -5.01
N GLN A 77 2.13 -0.16 -5.88
CA GLN A 77 1.88 -0.52 -7.27
C GLN A 77 1.19 -1.89 -7.42
N VAL A 78 1.30 -2.76 -6.43
CA VAL A 78 0.61 -4.07 -6.44
C VAL A 78 -0.77 -4.01 -5.78
N MET A 79 -1.16 -2.86 -5.27
CA MET A 79 -2.45 -2.66 -4.60
C MET A 79 -3.50 -2.12 -5.56
N PRO A 80 -4.79 -2.34 -5.27
CA PRO A 80 -5.87 -1.74 -6.07
C PRO A 80 -5.99 -0.24 -5.81
N GLU A 81 -6.69 0.46 -6.73
CA GLU A 81 -7.07 1.85 -6.48
C GLU A 81 -8.08 1.93 -5.31
N PRO A 82 -8.08 2.98 -4.49
CA PRO A 82 -7.28 4.21 -4.63
C PRO A 82 -5.92 4.20 -3.92
N VAL A 83 -5.40 3.04 -3.50
CA VAL A 83 -4.10 2.96 -2.80
C VAL A 83 -2.97 3.52 -3.66
N LYS A 84 -2.92 3.15 -4.93
CA LYS A 84 -1.87 3.63 -5.84
C LYS A 84 -1.85 5.14 -5.93
N ILE A 85 -2.99 5.76 -6.21
CA ILE A 85 -3.06 7.22 -6.37
C ILE A 85 -2.76 7.94 -5.06
N ASN A 86 -3.23 7.40 -3.93
CA ASN A 86 -2.97 8.00 -2.63
C ASN A 86 -1.48 7.94 -2.26
N SER A 87 -0.76 6.90 -2.67
CA SER A 87 0.68 6.82 -2.45
C SER A 87 1.43 7.87 -3.25
N VAL A 88 1.04 8.11 -4.48
CA VAL A 88 1.63 9.14 -5.33
C VAL A 88 1.33 10.53 -4.77
N GLN A 89 0.12 10.78 -4.29
CA GLN A 89 -0.25 12.03 -3.64
C GLN A 89 0.54 12.26 -2.35
N LEU A 90 0.77 11.21 -1.57
CA LEU A 90 1.60 11.28 -0.38
C LEU A 90 3.03 11.70 -0.74
N LYS A 91 3.60 11.12 -1.79
CA LYS A 91 4.94 11.49 -2.26
C LYS A 91 4.99 12.96 -2.70
N ALA A 92 4.00 13.42 -3.45
CA ALA A 92 3.92 14.82 -3.87
C ALA A 92 3.83 15.76 -2.65
N THR A 93 2.99 15.40 -1.69
CA THR A 93 2.83 16.18 -0.45
C THR A 93 4.13 16.20 0.37
N TRP A 94 4.81 15.07 0.48
CA TRP A 94 6.11 15.00 1.12
C TRP A 94 7.13 15.91 0.43
N SER A 95 7.21 15.82 -0.89
CA SER A 95 8.13 16.59 -1.70
C SER A 95 7.98 18.10 -1.48
N GLU A 96 6.75 18.56 -1.30
CA GLU A 96 6.44 20.00 -1.09
C GLU A 96 6.68 20.46 0.34
N ASN A 97 6.66 19.57 1.33
CA ASN A 97 6.60 19.95 2.73
C ASN A 97 7.76 19.47 3.60
N TRP A 98 8.55 18.51 3.14
CA TRP A 98 9.55 17.86 4.00
C TRP A 98 10.61 18.83 4.55
N GLN A 99 10.98 19.87 3.79
CA GLN A 99 12.01 20.83 4.20
C GLN A 99 11.57 21.72 5.35
N SER A 100 10.26 21.96 5.46
CA SER A 100 9.71 22.83 6.52
C SER A 100 9.08 22.01 7.66
N LEU A 101 9.20 20.68 7.63
CA LEU A 101 8.52 19.79 8.57
C LEU A 101 8.92 20.05 10.02
N ASN A 102 10.17 20.41 10.27
CA ASN A 102 10.69 20.65 11.61
C ASN A 102 10.25 21.98 12.22
N ILE A 103 9.72 22.89 11.41
CA ILE A 103 9.34 24.24 11.86
C ILE A 103 7.88 24.59 11.59
N SER A 104 7.17 23.80 10.83
CA SER A 104 5.80 24.11 10.40
C SER A 104 4.83 23.03 10.85
N GLU A 105 3.89 23.42 11.70
CA GLU A 105 2.76 22.56 12.08
C GLU A 105 1.88 22.22 10.87
N ASP A 106 1.71 23.17 9.95
CA ASP A 106 0.94 22.94 8.72
C ASP A 106 1.58 21.88 7.84
N ALA A 107 2.91 21.87 7.72
CA ALA A 107 3.61 20.83 6.98
C ALA A 107 3.39 19.46 7.61
N ASN A 108 3.46 19.35 8.93
CA ASN A 108 3.14 18.11 9.65
C ASN A 108 1.72 17.65 9.36
N LYS A 109 0.74 18.55 9.50
CA LYS A 109 -0.67 18.23 9.28
C LYS A 109 -0.95 17.82 7.85
N THR A 110 -0.36 18.48 6.89
CA THR A 110 -0.56 18.21 5.47
C THR A 110 -0.04 16.82 5.10
N ILE A 111 1.17 16.48 5.53
CA ILE A 111 1.75 15.16 5.32
C ILE A 111 0.94 14.09 6.07
N SER A 112 0.59 14.37 7.32
CA SER A 112 -0.18 13.44 8.16
C SER A 112 -1.54 13.14 7.56
N THR A 113 -2.22 14.12 6.98
CA THR A 113 -3.51 13.95 6.30
C THR A 113 -3.37 13.05 5.08
N ALA A 114 -2.35 13.29 4.26
CA ALA A 114 -2.08 12.44 3.09
C ALA A 114 -1.76 11.01 3.49
N ASN A 115 -0.97 10.83 4.55
CA ASN A 115 -0.64 9.51 5.08
C ASN A 115 -1.87 8.79 5.63
N LYS A 116 -2.76 9.51 6.30
CA LYS A 116 -4.03 8.97 6.83
C LYS A 116 -4.97 8.53 5.70
N GLN A 117 -5.04 9.30 4.62
CA GLN A 117 -5.81 8.90 3.44
C GLN A 117 -5.29 7.61 2.83
N LEU A 118 -3.97 7.47 2.74
CA LEU A 118 -3.34 6.23 2.27
C LEU A 118 -3.70 5.06 3.19
N GLU A 119 -3.53 5.23 4.49
CA GLU A 119 -3.86 4.19 5.49
C GLU A 119 -5.31 3.73 5.36
N THR A 120 -6.24 4.69 5.26
CA THR A 120 -7.65 4.40 5.12
C THR A 120 -7.94 3.59 3.86
N SER A 121 -7.31 3.94 2.75
CA SER A 121 -7.49 3.19 1.48
C SER A 121 -6.89 1.79 1.55
N ILE A 122 -5.78 1.60 2.26
CA ILE A 122 -5.18 0.27 2.47
C ILE A 122 -6.12 -0.61 3.29
N ILE A 123 -6.66 -0.08 4.38
CA ILE A 123 -7.60 -0.81 5.23
C ILE A 123 -8.85 -1.21 4.44
N ALA A 124 -9.37 -0.30 3.63
CA ALA A 124 -10.53 -0.58 2.77
C ALA A 124 -10.22 -1.70 1.75
N ALA A 125 -9.03 -1.67 1.14
CA ALA A 125 -8.61 -2.71 0.21
C ALA A 125 -8.51 -4.08 0.89
N LEU A 126 -7.96 -4.13 2.10
CA LEU A 126 -7.86 -5.36 2.89
C LEU A 126 -9.24 -5.88 3.30
N ALA A 127 -10.14 -4.99 3.70
CA ALA A 127 -11.50 -5.36 4.11
C ALA A 127 -12.34 -5.88 2.94
N ALA A 128 -12.03 -5.49 1.71
CA ALA A 128 -12.72 -5.95 0.50
C ALA A 128 -12.28 -7.35 0.04
N LEU A 129 -11.22 -7.92 0.59
CA LEU A 129 -10.74 -9.27 0.24
C LEU A 129 -11.66 -10.33 0.86
N ASN A 130 -11.94 -11.37 0.08
CA ASN A 130 -12.74 -12.52 0.53
C ASN A 130 -11.85 -13.64 1.08
#